data_69f06a10409e94d42eb458c04d4303d3
#
_entry.id   69f06a10409e94d42eb458c04d4303d3
#
_cell.length_a   1.000
_cell.length_b   1.000
_cell.length_c   1.000
_cell.angle_alpha   90.00
_cell.angle_beta   90.00
_cell.angle_gamma   90.00
#
_symmetry.space_group_name_H-M   'P 1'
#
loop_
_entity.id
_entity.type
_entity.pdbx_description
1 polymer ?
#
loop_
_entity_poly.entity_id
_entity_poly.type
_entity_poly.pdbx_seq_one_letter_code
_entity_poly.pdbx_strand_id
1 'polypeptide(L)'
;MRDPSQDMIVVLDFGSQTTQLIARRVRELNVYCEIHPYHVSPEVIDALQPNGIILSGGPASVYEDDAPKCAEEFVTGDRPVLGICYGMQLMTHFLGGEVAPTTEREYGHALVEVDRLTRLTSGVADPLHVWMSHGDRLDRLPDGFDAVAKSENSPVAIMADGDQRRFGLQFHPEVVHTPRGKEILEN
;
A
#
# COMPACT_ATOMS: atom_id res chain seq x y z
N MET A 1 12.71 -0.41 23.97
CA MET A 1 12.41 -0.84 22.58
C MET A 1 11.25 -1.82 22.68
N ARG A 2 10.17 -1.61 21.95
CA ARG A 2 9.03 -2.54 21.92
C ARG A 2 9.48 -3.82 21.21
N ASP A 3 9.04 -4.99 21.69
CA ASP A 3 9.34 -6.26 21.04
C ASP A 3 8.47 -6.42 19.79
N PRO A 4 9.04 -6.43 18.56
CA PRO A 4 8.27 -6.54 17.33
C PRO A 4 7.45 -7.84 17.24
N SER A 5 7.83 -8.89 17.98
CA SER A 5 7.08 -10.15 18.01
C SER A 5 5.71 -10.04 18.68
N GLN A 6 5.45 -8.92 19.38
CA GLN A 6 4.16 -8.58 19.98
C GLN A 6 3.28 -7.73 19.05
N ASP A 7 3.83 -7.26 17.94
CA ASP A 7 3.08 -6.50 16.94
C ASP A 7 2.41 -7.45 15.95
N MET A 8 1.22 -7.08 15.52
CA MET A 8 0.42 -7.83 14.56
C MET A 8 0.02 -6.95 13.40
N ILE A 9 0.20 -7.44 12.19
CA ILE A 9 -0.28 -6.83 10.95
C ILE A 9 -1.33 -7.73 10.32
N VAL A 10 -2.43 -7.15 9.89
CA VAL A 10 -3.42 -7.81 9.04
C VAL A 10 -3.21 -7.39 7.59
N VAL A 11 -3.17 -8.36 6.69
CA VAL A 11 -3.18 -8.12 5.24
C VAL A 11 -4.57 -8.45 4.72
N LEU A 12 -5.23 -7.50 4.08
CA LEU A 12 -6.48 -7.72 3.36
C LEU A 12 -6.16 -8.10 1.91
N ASP A 13 -6.67 -9.28 1.48
CA ASP A 13 -6.41 -9.85 0.17
C ASP A 13 -7.47 -9.43 -0.85
N PHE A 14 -7.08 -8.63 -1.84
CA PHE A 14 -7.91 -8.18 -2.95
C PHE A 14 -7.71 -9.00 -4.23
N GLY A 15 -7.16 -10.21 -4.10
CA GLY A 15 -6.96 -11.14 -5.23
C GLY A 15 -5.60 -10.99 -5.91
N SER A 16 -4.62 -10.37 -5.25
CA SER A 16 -3.26 -10.30 -5.76
C SER A 16 -2.58 -11.67 -5.73
N GLN A 17 -1.84 -11.99 -6.79
CA GLN A 17 -0.95 -13.16 -6.81
C GLN A 17 0.21 -13.04 -5.81
N THR A 18 0.49 -11.84 -5.31
CA THR A 18 1.61 -11.54 -4.42
C THR A 18 1.21 -11.30 -2.97
N THR A 19 -0.08 -11.45 -2.58
CA THR A 19 -0.53 -11.26 -1.20
C THR A 19 0.25 -12.12 -0.20
N GLN A 20 0.52 -13.39 -0.56
CA GLN A 20 1.32 -14.28 0.29
C GLN A 20 2.77 -13.80 0.45
N LEU A 21 3.33 -13.12 -0.56
CA LEU A 21 4.66 -12.53 -0.46
C LEU A 21 4.68 -11.34 0.50
N ILE A 22 3.62 -10.51 0.52
CA ILE A 22 3.49 -9.43 1.51
C ILE A 22 3.57 -10.00 2.93
N ALA A 23 2.72 -10.98 3.23
CA ALA A 23 2.71 -11.62 4.55
C ALA A 23 4.04 -12.29 4.89
N ARG A 24 4.69 -12.93 3.92
CA ARG A 24 6.01 -13.51 4.10
C ARG A 24 7.06 -12.45 4.45
N ARG A 25 7.09 -11.30 3.75
CA ARG A 25 8.02 -10.21 4.04
C ARG A 25 7.82 -9.64 5.44
N VAL A 26 6.56 -9.44 5.86
CA VAL A 26 6.23 -8.99 7.22
C VAL A 26 6.76 -9.99 8.26
N ARG A 27 6.55 -11.30 8.05
CA ARG A 27 7.06 -12.35 8.95
C ARG A 27 8.58 -12.45 8.98
N GLU A 28 9.26 -12.18 7.87
CA GLU A 28 10.74 -12.09 7.79
C GLU A 28 11.30 -10.92 8.61
N LEU A 29 10.47 -9.97 9.01
CA LEU A 29 10.77 -8.87 9.94
C LEU A 29 10.44 -9.20 11.40
N ASN A 30 10.09 -10.45 11.69
CA ASN A 30 9.65 -10.96 13.00
C ASN A 30 8.35 -10.34 13.51
N VAL A 31 7.50 -9.85 12.62
CA VAL A 31 6.17 -9.34 12.94
C VAL A 31 5.12 -10.40 12.62
N TYR A 32 4.21 -10.67 13.58
CA TYR A 32 3.10 -11.59 13.33
C TYR A 32 2.16 -11.02 12.27
N CYS A 33 1.71 -11.87 11.34
CA CYS A 33 0.89 -11.43 10.21
C CYS A 33 -0.16 -12.47 9.84
N GLU A 34 -1.41 -12.03 9.71
CA GLU A 34 -2.53 -12.81 9.19
C GLU A 34 -3.03 -12.23 7.88
N ILE A 35 -3.51 -13.11 6.98
CA ILE A 35 -4.18 -12.73 5.74
C ILE A 35 -5.67 -12.98 5.90
N HIS A 36 -6.48 -11.98 5.63
CA HIS A 36 -7.94 -12.06 5.62
C HIS A 36 -8.48 -11.66 4.25
N PRO A 37 -9.63 -12.20 3.83
CA PRO A 37 -10.26 -11.74 2.60
C PRO A 37 -10.72 -10.30 2.73
N TYR A 38 -10.71 -9.55 1.64
CA TYR A 38 -11.08 -8.12 1.62
C TYR A 38 -12.48 -7.83 2.23
N HIS A 39 -13.40 -8.77 2.14
CA HIS A 39 -14.78 -8.66 2.66
C HIS A 39 -14.95 -9.11 4.11
N VAL A 40 -13.86 -9.32 4.85
CA VAL A 40 -13.92 -9.62 6.29
C VAL A 40 -14.60 -8.47 7.04
N SER A 41 -15.40 -8.79 8.06
CA SER A 41 -16.08 -7.74 8.82
C SER A 41 -15.13 -7.02 9.78
N PRO A 42 -15.39 -5.71 10.06
CA PRO A 42 -14.59 -4.93 11.01
C PRO A 42 -14.49 -5.58 12.40
N GLU A 43 -15.57 -6.19 12.88
CA GLU A 43 -15.60 -6.83 14.21
C GLU A 43 -14.59 -7.96 14.34
N VAL A 44 -14.37 -8.74 13.26
CA VAL A 44 -13.37 -9.82 13.25
C VAL A 44 -11.96 -9.24 13.37
N ILE A 45 -11.67 -8.17 12.63
CA ILE A 45 -10.36 -7.51 12.68
C ILE A 45 -10.17 -6.77 14.02
N ASP A 46 -11.21 -6.15 14.54
CA ASP A 46 -11.17 -5.47 15.84
C ASP A 46 -10.88 -6.43 16.99
N ALA A 47 -11.42 -7.64 16.95
CA ALA A 47 -11.15 -8.68 17.95
C ALA A 47 -9.67 -9.11 17.94
N LEU A 48 -8.97 -9.02 16.82
CA LEU A 48 -7.53 -9.33 16.70
C LEU A 48 -6.64 -8.20 17.20
N GLN A 49 -7.14 -6.96 17.27
CA GLN A 49 -6.41 -5.76 17.69
C GLN A 49 -5.07 -5.54 16.95
N PRO A 50 -5.03 -5.59 15.62
CA PRO A 50 -3.79 -5.43 14.88
C PRO A 50 -3.21 -4.01 15.06
N ASN A 51 -1.89 -3.90 14.98
CA ASN A 51 -1.17 -2.64 15.04
C ASN A 51 -1.27 -1.84 13.74
N GLY A 52 -1.56 -2.51 12.62
CA GLY A 52 -1.75 -1.90 11.32
C GLY A 52 -2.39 -2.84 10.32
N ILE A 53 -2.84 -2.28 9.20
CA ILE A 53 -3.49 -3.00 8.11
C ILE A 53 -2.73 -2.73 6.82
N ILE A 54 -2.48 -3.79 6.04
CA ILE A 54 -1.97 -3.69 4.67
C ILE A 54 -3.11 -4.06 3.71
N LEU A 55 -3.42 -3.18 2.78
CA LEU A 55 -4.31 -3.45 1.65
C LEU A 55 -3.45 -3.95 0.49
N SER A 56 -3.65 -5.19 0.06
CA SER A 56 -2.85 -5.79 -1.02
C SER A 56 -3.14 -5.17 -2.37
N GLY A 57 -2.36 -5.51 -3.37
CA GLY A 57 -2.71 -5.31 -4.77
C GLY A 57 -3.92 -6.13 -5.19
N GLY A 58 -4.37 -5.94 -6.41
CA GLY A 58 -5.46 -6.66 -7.03
C GLY A 58 -5.55 -6.39 -8.52
N PRO A 59 -6.25 -7.24 -9.29
CA PRO A 59 -6.35 -7.11 -10.75
C PRO A 59 -7.44 -6.15 -11.22
N ALA A 60 -8.34 -5.72 -10.34
CA ALA A 60 -9.48 -4.87 -10.65
C ALA A 60 -9.13 -3.39 -10.69
N SER A 61 -10.00 -2.57 -11.29
CA SER A 61 -9.98 -1.11 -11.18
C SER A 61 -11.04 -0.64 -10.19
N VAL A 62 -10.68 0.30 -9.30
CA VAL A 62 -11.54 0.72 -8.17
C VAL A 62 -12.87 1.36 -8.58
N TYR A 63 -12.96 1.84 -9.83
CA TYR A 63 -14.15 2.45 -10.41
C TYR A 63 -15.09 1.45 -11.11
N GLU A 64 -14.72 0.17 -11.17
CA GLU A 64 -15.61 -0.88 -11.69
C GLU A 64 -16.70 -1.20 -10.65
N ASP A 65 -17.92 -1.50 -11.14
CA ASP A 65 -19.09 -1.72 -10.26
C ASP A 65 -18.92 -2.91 -9.31
N ASP A 66 -18.21 -3.96 -9.77
CA ASP A 66 -17.93 -5.19 -9.05
C ASP A 66 -16.52 -5.23 -8.43
N ALA A 67 -15.82 -4.08 -8.40
CA ALA A 67 -14.49 -3.99 -7.80
C ALA A 67 -14.51 -4.46 -6.33
N PRO A 68 -13.54 -5.27 -5.90
CA PRO A 68 -13.48 -5.74 -4.52
C PRO A 68 -13.21 -4.56 -3.56
N LYS A 69 -14.14 -4.30 -2.65
CA LYS A 69 -14.05 -3.22 -1.66
C LYS A 69 -14.13 -3.81 -0.25
N CYS A 70 -13.26 -3.38 0.63
CA CYS A 70 -13.36 -3.67 2.06
C CYS A 70 -14.28 -2.69 2.77
N ALA A 71 -14.52 -2.90 4.06
CA ALA A 71 -15.18 -1.91 4.90
C ALA A 71 -14.38 -0.61 4.94
N GLU A 72 -15.02 0.52 4.73
CA GLU A 72 -14.40 1.84 4.66
C GLU A 72 -13.70 2.22 5.97
N GLU A 73 -14.20 1.71 7.10
CA GLU A 73 -13.64 1.91 8.43
C GLU A 73 -12.19 1.42 8.56
N PHE A 74 -11.75 0.46 7.74
CA PHE A 74 -10.35 0.04 7.72
C PHE A 74 -9.41 1.14 7.23
N VAL A 75 -9.92 2.06 6.40
CA VAL A 75 -9.16 3.16 5.82
C VAL A 75 -9.37 4.45 6.60
N THR A 76 -10.61 4.74 7.02
CA THR A 76 -10.97 5.99 7.70
C THR A 76 -10.72 5.97 9.21
N GLY A 77 -10.56 4.78 9.81
CA GLY A 77 -10.30 4.60 11.23
C GLY A 77 -8.90 5.05 11.68
N ASP A 78 -8.59 4.84 12.96
CA ASP A 78 -7.35 5.33 13.58
C ASP A 78 -6.13 4.42 13.39
N ARG A 79 -6.30 3.22 12.82
CA ARG A 79 -5.17 2.31 12.60
C ARG A 79 -4.27 2.77 11.46
N PRO A 80 -2.95 2.58 11.58
CA PRO A 80 -2.05 2.76 10.45
C PRO A 80 -2.42 1.84 9.28
N VAL A 81 -2.38 2.38 8.06
CA VAL A 81 -2.73 1.66 6.83
C VAL A 81 -1.65 1.84 5.77
N LEU A 82 -1.27 0.75 5.14
CA LEU A 82 -0.44 0.76 3.93
C LEU A 82 -1.25 0.17 2.76
N GLY A 83 -1.52 0.96 1.74
CA GLY A 83 -2.10 0.49 0.48
C GLY A 83 -1.01 0.17 -0.55
N ILE A 84 -1.05 -1.01 -1.15
CA ILE A 84 -0.12 -1.44 -2.20
C ILE A 84 -0.88 -1.58 -3.52
N CYS A 85 -0.46 -0.86 -4.55
CA CYS A 85 -1.05 -0.87 -5.89
C CYS A 85 -2.57 -0.64 -5.84
N TYR A 86 -3.40 -1.66 -6.07
CA TYR A 86 -4.85 -1.56 -5.93
C TYR A 86 -5.27 -1.04 -4.53
N GLY A 87 -4.61 -1.49 -3.46
CA GLY A 87 -4.90 -1.01 -2.10
C GLY A 87 -4.66 0.49 -1.91
N MET A 88 -3.65 1.08 -2.57
CA MET A 88 -3.43 2.52 -2.62
C MET A 88 -4.57 3.24 -3.35
N GLN A 89 -4.99 2.69 -4.49
CA GLN A 89 -6.08 3.25 -5.29
C GLN A 89 -7.42 3.18 -4.54
N LEU A 90 -7.70 2.06 -3.86
CA LEU A 90 -8.90 1.90 -3.05
C LEU A 90 -8.92 2.88 -1.87
N MET A 91 -7.80 3.07 -1.18
CA MET A 91 -7.66 4.06 -0.13
C MET A 91 -7.91 5.48 -0.67
N THR A 92 -7.35 5.82 -1.83
CA THR A 92 -7.59 7.09 -2.53
C THR A 92 -9.07 7.29 -2.83
N HIS A 93 -9.75 6.26 -3.34
CA HIS A 93 -11.19 6.29 -3.66
C HIS A 93 -12.05 6.54 -2.41
N PHE A 94 -11.81 5.83 -1.30
CA PHE A 94 -12.56 6.01 -0.05
C PHE A 94 -12.35 7.39 0.59
N LEU A 95 -11.16 7.94 0.44
CA LEU A 95 -10.81 9.25 1.03
C LEU A 95 -11.12 10.43 0.10
N GLY A 96 -11.86 10.21 -0.99
CA GLY A 96 -12.35 11.26 -1.87
C GLY A 96 -11.33 11.79 -2.89
N GLY A 97 -10.23 11.08 -3.12
CA GLY A 97 -9.33 11.32 -4.24
C GLY A 97 -9.89 10.76 -5.55
N GLU A 98 -9.11 10.83 -6.63
CA GLU A 98 -9.51 10.36 -7.96
C GLU A 98 -8.48 9.39 -8.53
N VAL A 99 -8.99 8.26 -9.04
CA VAL A 99 -8.22 7.25 -9.76
C VAL A 99 -8.79 7.14 -11.16
N ALA A 100 -7.92 7.14 -12.16
CA ALA A 100 -8.33 7.09 -13.56
C ALA A 100 -7.46 6.11 -14.37
N PRO A 101 -8.01 5.53 -15.42
CA PRO A 101 -7.22 4.73 -16.36
C PRO A 101 -6.16 5.59 -17.04
N THR A 102 -4.98 5.03 -17.24
CA THR A 102 -3.93 5.72 -18.02
C THR A 102 -3.59 4.94 -19.28
N THR A 103 -3.26 5.69 -20.36
CA THR A 103 -2.69 5.12 -21.57
C THR A 103 -1.22 4.74 -21.39
N GLU A 104 -0.54 5.38 -20.44
CA GLU A 104 0.86 5.17 -20.10
C GLU A 104 0.97 4.16 -18.98
N ARG A 105 0.66 2.89 -19.30
CA ARG A 105 0.72 1.79 -18.34
C ARG A 105 2.16 1.51 -17.93
N GLU A 106 2.37 1.24 -16.65
CA GLU A 106 3.68 0.83 -16.14
C GLU A 106 3.67 -0.65 -15.73
N TYR A 107 4.44 -1.45 -16.46
CA TYR A 107 4.70 -2.86 -16.16
C TYR A 107 6.19 -3.13 -16.20
N GLY A 108 6.73 -3.71 -15.12
CA GLY A 108 8.13 -4.05 -15.03
C GLY A 108 8.93 -3.06 -14.18
N HIS A 109 10.22 -2.95 -14.49
CA HIS A 109 11.15 -2.09 -13.76
C HIS A 109 10.89 -0.61 -14.01
N ALA A 110 10.83 0.17 -12.94
CA ALA A 110 10.75 1.62 -12.99
C ALA A 110 11.71 2.24 -11.96
N LEU A 111 12.06 3.50 -12.20
CA LEU A 111 12.76 4.35 -11.24
C LEU A 111 11.76 5.28 -10.57
N VAL A 112 11.80 5.32 -9.26
CA VAL A 112 10.99 6.22 -8.45
C VAL A 112 11.91 7.22 -7.77
N GLU A 113 11.67 8.49 -8.02
CA GLU A 113 12.37 9.62 -7.39
C GLU A 113 11.62 10.03 -6.12
N VAL A 114 12.33 10.11 -4.99
CA VAL A 114 11.76 10.49 -3.69
C VAL A 114 11.88 11.99 -3.52
N ASP A 115 10.79 12.71 -3.67
CA ASP A 115 10.76 14.18 -3.52
C ASP A 115 10.71 14.62 -2.04
N ARG A 116 10.21 13.74 -1.14
CA ARG A 116 10.04 14.02 0.29
C ARG A 116 10.36 12.80 1.14
N LEU A 117 11.19 12.99 2.16
CA LEU A 117 11.45 11.96 3.15
C LEU A 117 10.26 11.77 4.11
N THR A 118 9.90 10.53 4.33
CA THR A 118 8.88 10.10 5.29
C THR A 118 9.43 8.96 6.14
N ARG A 119 8.65 8.48 7.12
CA ARG A 119 9.02 7.26 7.85
C ARG A 119 9.24 6.10 6.90
N LEU A 120 8.34 5.92 5.93
CA LEU A 120 8.38 4.79 4.98
C LEU A 120 9.63 4.81 4.09
N THR A 121 10.15 5.98 3.73
CA THR A 121 11.31 6.15 2.84
C THR A 121 12.62 6.41 3.58
N SER A 122 12.59 6.39 4.93
CA SER A 122 13.77 6.64 5.75
C SER A 122 14.89 5.61 5.50
N GLY A 123 16.09 6.09 5.20
CA GLY A 123 17.25 5.23 4.94
C GLY A 123 17.22 4.43 3.63
N VAL A 124 16.19 4.61 2.81
CA VAL A 124 16.07 3.94 1.51
C VAL A 124 16.75 4.80 0.43
N ALA A 125 17.43 4.14 -0.51
CA ALA A 125 18.18 4.83 -1.57
C ALA A 125 17.25 5.60 -2.53
N ASP A 126 17.73 6.73 -3.02
CA ASP A 126 17.07 7.53 -4.05
C ASP A 126 18.02 7.64 -5.27
N PRO A 127 17.57 7.33 -6.50
CA PRO A 127 16.25 6.80 -6.83
C PRO A 127 16.03 5.33 -6.41
N LEU A 128 14.76 4.97 -6.20
CA LEU A 128 14.33 3.62 -5.90
C LEU A 128 14.12 2.81 -7.18
N HIS A 129 14.76 1.65 -7.29
CA HIS A 129 14.42 0.65 -8.29
C HIS A 129 13.22 -0.16 -7.79
N VAL A 130 12.11 -0.14 -8.54
CA VAL A 130 10.86 -0.77 -8.14
C VAL A 130 10.25 -1.60 -9.26
N TRP A 131 9.27 -2.44 -8.91
CA TRP A 131 8.45 -3.18 -9.85
C TRP A 131 7.05 -2.57 -9.89
N MET A 132 6.68 -2.06 -11.06
CA MET A 132 5.35 -1.55 -11.35
C MET A 132 4.48 -2.61 -12.02
N SER A 133 3.19 -2.59 -11.74
CA SER A 133 2.19 -3.46 -12.38
C SER A 133 0.81 -2.81 -12.30
N HIS A 134 0.61 -1.71 -13.04
CA HIS A 134 -0.66 -0.98 -12.99
C HIS A 134 -1.04 -0.36 -14.34
N GLY A 135 -2.36 -0.28 -14.58
CA GLY A 135 -2.96 0.41 -15.72
C GLY A 135 -3.78 1.62 -15.33
N ASP A 136 -3.86 1.92 -14.04
CA ASP A 136 -4.57 3.06 -13.45
C ASP A 136 -3.59 3.89 -12.64
N ARG A 137 -3.85 5.19 -12.54
CA ARG A 137 -3.04 6.12 -11.73
C ARG A 137 -3.92 7.01 -10.87
N LEU A 138 -3.32 7.63 -9.87
CA LEU A 138 -3.96 8.69 -9.12
C LEU A 138 -3.91 10.00 -9.91
N ASP A 139 -5.08 10.54 -10.22
CA ASP A 139 -5.21 11.86 -10.86
C ASP A 139 -5.35 12.97 -9.81
N ARG A 140 -5.98 12.66 -8.66
CA ARG A 140 -6.07 13.59 -7.53
C ARG A 140 -5.91 12.87 -6.21
N LEU A 141 -5.00 13.37 -5.38
CA LEU A 141 -4.81 12.89 -4.02
C LEU A 141 -6.03 13.24 -3.13
N PRO A 142 -6.29 12.43 -2.09
CA PRO A 142 -7.22 12.82 -1.03
C PRO A 142 -6.73 14.07 -0.30
N ASP A 143 -7.67 14.82 0.31
CA ASP A 143 -7.33 15.96 1.14
C ASP A 143 -6.42 15.53 2.31
N GLY A 144 -5.37 16.32 2.56
CA GLY A 144 -4.38 16.04 3.60
C GLY A 144 -3.29 15.04 3.24
N PHE A 145 -3.28 14.54 2.00
CA PHE A 145 -2.20 13.70 1.49
C PHE A 145 -1.23 14.49 0.62
N ASP A 146 0.03 14.10 0.68
CA ASP A 146 1.11 14.61 -0.16
C ASP A 146 1.63 13.51 -1.10
N ALA A 147 2.01 13.88 -2.32
CA ALA A 147 2.87 13.05 -3.15
C ALA A 147 4.27 13.04 -2.54
N VAL A 148 4.77 11.85 -2.24
CA VAL A 148 6.08 11.64 -1.60
C VAL A 148 7.14 11.28 -2.64
N ALA A 149 6.74 10.57 -3.66
CA ALA A 149 7.61 10.11 -4.74
C ALA A 149 6.84 9.95 -6.05
N LYS A 150 7.55 10.02 -7.16
CA LYS A 150 7.02 9.89 -8.52
C LYS A 150 7.87 8.97 -9.39
N SER A 151 7.29 8.45 -10.47
CA SER A 151 8.00 7.82 -11.59
C SER A 151 7.77 8.61 -12.87
N GLU A 152 8.35 8.16 -13.97
CA GLU A 152 8.18 8.80 -15.29
C GLU A 152 6.70 8.88 -15.69
N ASN A 153 5.90 7.83 -15.44
CA ASN A 153 4.51 7.73 -15.89
C ASN A 153 3.50 7.77 -14.71
N SER A 154 3.99 7.81 -13.47
CA SER A 154 3.14 7.91 -12.28
C SER A 154 3.53 9.14 -11.47
N PRO A 155 2.74 10.23 -11.51
CA PRO A 155 3.02 11.44 -10.74
C PRO A 155 2.95 11.21 -9.23
N VAL A 156 2.31 10.11 -8.81
CA VAL A 156 2.20 9.69 -7.41
C VAL A 156 2.59 8.21 -7.31
N ALA A 157 3.87 7.91 -7.14
CA ALA A 157 4.36 6.55 -6.88
C ALA A 157 4.30 6.19 -5.40
N ILE A 158 4.42 7.19 -4.52
CA ILE A 158 4.21 7.06 -3.07
C ILE A 158 3.39 8.26 -2.60
N MET A 159 2.38 8.00 -1.76
CA MET A 159 1.65 9.03 -1.05
C MET A 159 1.67 8.79 0.47
N ALA A 160 1.52 9.86 1.25
CA ALA A 160 1.39 9.80 2.70
C ALA A 160 0.45 10.89 3.20
N ASP A 161 -0.31 10.61 4.26
CA ASP A 161 -1.05 11.62 5.00
C ASP A 161 -0.12 12.49 5.89
N GLY A 162 -0.60 13.65 6.33
CA GLY A 162 0.18 14.59 7.14
C GLY A 162 0.68 13.99 8.46
N ASP A 163 -0.08 13.07 9.06
CA ASP A 163 0.25 12.39 10.31
C ASP A 163 1.17 11.18 10.11
N GLN A 164 1.46 10.81 8.86
CA GLN A 164 2.23 9.63 8.47
C GLN A 164 1.71 8.34 9.12
N ARG A 165 0.41 8.15 9.05
CA ARG A 165 -0.30 6.95 9.49
C ARG A 165 -0.90 6.17 8.34
N ARG A 166 -1.12 6.83 7.19
CA ARG A 166 -1.61 6.24 5.96
C ARG A 166 -0.59 6.46 4.85
N PHE A 167 -0.21 5.36 4.23
CA PHE A 167 0.74 5.37 3.12
C PHE A 167 0.16 4.60 1.94
N GLY A 168 0.48 5.04 0.74
CA GLY A 168 0.18 4.32 -0.49
C GLY A 168 1.43 4.14 -1.33
N LEU A 169 1.59 2.94 -1.88
CA LEU A 169 2.64 2.58 -2.84
C LEU A 169 1.98 2.13 -4.14
N GLN A 170 2.34 2.74 -5.26
CA GLN A 170 1.86 2.28 -6.57
C GLN A 170 2.60 1.03 -7.04
N PHE A 171 3.80 0.80 -6.55
CA PHE A 171 4.65 -0.36 -6.85
C PHE A 171 4.53 -1.46 -5.79
N HIS A 172 5.14 -2.60 -6.09
CA HIS A 172 5.14 -3.80 -5.25
C HIS A 172 6.44 -3.92 -4.44
N PRO A 173 6.45 -3.59 -3.13
CA PRO A 173 7.64 -3.72 -2.29
C PRO A 173 7.96 -5.17 -1.94
N GLU A 174 6.98 -6.07 -2.03
CA GLU A 174 7.09 -7.47 -1.61
C GLU A 174 7.87 -8.34 -2.60
N VAL A 175 7.97 -7.94 -3.87
CA VAL A 175 8.58 -8.75 -4.92
C VAL A 175 10.10 -8.57 -4.99
N VAL A 176 10.81 -9.58 -5.50
CA VAL A 176 12.28 -9.57 -5.62
C VAL A 176 12.81 -8.49 -6.54
N HIS A 177 11.97 -8.01 -7.46
CA HIS A 177 12.32 -6.96 -8.42
C HIS A 177 12.29 -5.53 -7.83
N THR A 178 11.89 -5.40 -6.56
CA THR A 178 12.04 -4.18 -5.74
C THR A 178 13.11 -4.45 -4.68
N PRO A 179 14.41 -4.22 -4.99
CA PRO A 179 15.53 -4.68 -4.14
C PRO A 179 15.47 -4.13 -2.70
N ARG A 180 15.00 -2.88 -2.53
CA ARG A 180 14.86 -2.23 -1.22
C ARG A 180 13.46 -2.34 -0.62
N GLY A 181 12.61 -3.19 -1.19
CA GLY A 181 11.22 -3.34 -0.77
C GLY A 181 11.07 -3.85 0.67
N LYS A 182 11.97 -4.72 1.13
CA LYS A 182 11.98 -5.19 2.52
C LYS A 182 12.22 -4.04 3.50
N GLU A 183 13.12 -3.11 3.19
CA GLU A 183 13.43 -1.96 4.03
C GLU A 183 12.26 -0.97 4.10
N ILE A 184 11.55 -0.79 2.99
CA ILE A 184 10.29 0.00 2.96
C ILE A 184 9.24 -0.62 3.90
N LEU A 185 9.12 -1.95 3.89
CA LEU A 185 8.16 -2.65 4.77
C LEU A 185 8.62 -2.68 6.24
N GLU A 186 9.91 -2.58 6.51
CA GLU A 186 10.49 -2.51 7.86
C GLU A 186 10.23 -1.14 8.52
N ASN A 187 10.25 -0.07 7.73
CA ASN A 187 9.99 1.32 8.17
C ASN A 187 8.55 1.54 8.59
#